data_0d0be20ad1835e0a36c2d7f05c7501eb
#
_entry.id   0d0be20ad1835e0a36c2d7f05c7501eb
#
_cell.length_a   1.000
_cell.length_b   1.000
_cell.length_c   1.000
_cell.angle_alpha   90.00
_cell.angle_beta   90.00
_cell.angle_gamma   90.00
#
_symmetry.space_group_name_H-M   'P 1'
#
loop_
_entity.id
_entity.type
_entity.pdbx_description
1 polymer ?
#
loop_
_entity_poly.entity_id
_entity_poly.type
_entity_poly.pdbx_seq_one_letter_code
_entity_poly.pdbx_strand_id
1 'polypeptide(L)'
;GAGIVDIGDNQAVVFKIESHNHPSAVEPYQGAATGVGGIIRDIFSMGARPVALLNSLRFGRLENPRVKYLFENVVAGIAGYGNCVGIPTVAGEVMFDESYEGNPLVNAMCVGLIDHDKIQRGVAKGIGNPVFYVGPATGRDGIHGATFASVELTEESEEKRSAVQVGDPFMEKLVMEACLEA
;
A
#
# COMPACT_ATOMS: atom_id res chain seq x y z
N GLY A 1 10.83 -6.54 -0.09
CA GLY A 1 10.68 -7.20 -1.38
C GLY A 1 9.41 -8.02 -1.44
N ALA A 2 9.05 -8.49 -2.61
CA ALA A 2 7.84 -9.26 -2.89
C ALA A 2 8.17 -10.74 -3.17
N GLY A 3 7.17 -11.60 -3.12
CA GLY A 3 7.26 -13.00 -3.58
C GLY A 3 7.29 -13.06 -5.10
N ILE A 4 8.04 -14.00 -5.65
CA ILE A 4 8.12 -14.24 -7.10
C ILE A 4 7.85 -15.71 -7.33
N VAL A 5 6.91 -16.01 -8.24
CA VAL A 5 6.56 -17.39 -8.63
C VAL A 5 6.60 -17.49 -10.14
N ASP A 6 7.38 -18.46 -10.63
CA ASP A 6 7.44 -18.80 -12.05
C ASP A 6 6.10 -19.36 -12.52
N ILE A 7 5.61 -18.88 -13.66
CA ILE A 7 4.37 -19.36 -14.30
C ILE A 7 4.59 -19.95 -15.68
N GLY A 8 5.85 -20.18 -16.08
CA GLY A 8 6.22 -20.68 -17.40
C GLY A 8 6.37 -19.58 -18.44
N ASP A 9 6.74 -19.96 -19.66
CA ASP A 9 6.90 -19.05 -20.83
C ASP A 9 7.78 -17.82 -20.57
N ASN A 10 8.85 -17.98 -19.77
CA ASN A 10 9.76 -16.94 -19.33
C ASN A 10 9.09 -15.85 -18.45
N GLN A 11 7.94 -16.13 -17.86
CA GLN A 11 7.18 -15.17 -17.05
C GLN A 11 7.10 -15.58 -15.59
N ALA A 12 6.98 -14.59 -14.72
CA ALA A 12 6.72 -14.78 -13.30
C ALA A 12 5.64 -13.81 -12.80
N VAL A 13 4.90 -14.25 -11.80
CA VAL A 13 4.01 -13.43 -10.99
C VAL A 13 4.79 -12.90 -9.79
N VAL A 14 4.70 -11.61 -9.56
CA VAL A 14 5.26 -10.93 -8.39
C VAL A 14 4.10 -10.45 -7.53
N PHE A 15 4.12 -10.76 -6.24
CA PHE A 15 3.02 -10.37 -5.36
C PHE A 15 3.48 -10.11 -3.93
N LYS A 16 2.76 -9.24 -3.26
CA LYS A 16 2.93 -8.94 -1.84
C LYS A 16 1.63 -8.47 -1.21
N ILE A 17 1.45 -8.80 0.05
CA ILE A 17 0.38 -8.30 0.91
C ILE A 17 0.98 -7.64 2.15
N GLU A 18 0.43 -6.52 2.57
CA GLU A 18 0.78 -5.84 3.82
C GLU A 18 -0.46 -5.31 4.54
N SER A 19 -0.33 -5.18 5.86
CA SER A 19 -1.37 -4.63 6.73
C SER A 19 -1.12 -3.15 7.01
N HIS A 20 -2.16 -2.33 6.87
CA HIS A 20 -2.17 -0.90 7.19
C HIS A 20 -3.24 -0.57 8.23
N ASN A 21 -3.28 -1.33 9.31
CA ASN A 21 -4.34 -1.29 10.32
C ASN A 21 -4.32 0.01 11.15
N HIS A 22 -3.21 0.28 11.86
CA HIS A 22 -3.08 1.44 12.75
C HIS A 22 -3.26 2.79 12.02
N PRO A 23 -2.60 3.04 10.88
CA PRO A 23 -2.85 4.25 10.12
C PRO A 23 -4.31 4.40 9.73
N SER A 24 -4.97 3.32 9.31
CA SER A 24 -6.38 3.33 8.90
C SER A 24 -7.35 3.51 10.08
N ALA A 25 -6.99 3.11 11.30
CA ALA A 25 -7.80 3.34 12.48
C ALA A 25 -7.86 4.83 12.88
N VAL A 26 -6.82 5.60 12.56
CA VAL A 26 -6.67 7.02 12.93
C VAL A 26 -7.08 7.93 11.78
N GLU A 27 -6.57 7.68 10.59
CA GLU A 27 -6.86 8.44 9.36
C GLU A 27 -7.21 7.45 8.24
N PRO A 28 -8.46 6.98 8.18
CA PRO A 28 -8.82 5.82 7.37
C PRO A 28 -8.60 6.00 5.88
N TYR A 29 -8.85 7.19 5.33
CA TYR A 29 -8.61 7.45 3.91
C TYR A 29 -7.11 7.37 3.57
N GLN A 30 -6.29 8.17 4.24
CA GLN A 30 -4.85 8.23 3.95
C GLN A 30 -4.12 6.95 4.36
N GLY A 31 -4.50 6.34 5.48
CA GLY A 31 -3.93 5.08 5.95
C GLY A 31 -4.13 3.94 4.96
N ALA A 32 -5.33 3.81 4.41
CA ALA A 32 -5.64 2.81 3.40
C ALA A 32 -5.03 3.15 2.03
N ALA A 33 -5.08 4.42 1.62
CA ALA A 33 -4.47 4.91 0.39
C ALA A 33 -2.95 4.63 0.37
N THR A 34 -2.25 4.93 1.46
CA THR A 34 -0.81 4.64 1.61
C THR A 34 -0.54 3.15 1.58
N GLY A 35 -1.45 2.33 2.11
CA GLY A 35 -1.36 0.86 1.99
C GLY A 35 -1.32 0.40 0.55
N VAL A 36 -2.22 0.94 -0.28
CA VAL A 36 -2.25 0.64 -1.72
C VAL A 36 -0.97 1.14 -2.40
N GLY A 37 -0.54 2.37 -2.15
CA GLY A 37 0.68 2.92 -2.73
C GLY A 37 1.93 2.13 -2.34
N GLY A 38 2.09 1.79 -1.06
CA GLY A 38 3.22 1.00 -0.58
C GLY A 38 3.31 -0.37 -1.25
N ILE A 39 2.17 -1.04 -1.43
CA ILE A 39 2.17 -2.37 -2.03
C ILE A 39 2.42 -2.35 -3.55
N ILE A 40 1.95 -1.32 -4.25
CA ILE A 40 2.27 -1.09 -5.67
C ILE A 40 3.77 -0.87 -5.84
N ARG A 41 4.37 -0.05 -4.97
CA ARG A 41 5.81 0.25 -4.97
C ARG A 41 6.67 -0.98 -4.79
N ASP A 42 6.28 -1.90 -3.91
CA ASP A 42 7.00 -3.16 -3.71
C ASP A 42 7.01 -4.05 -4.96
N ILE A 43 6.01 -3.94 -5.80
CA ILE A 43 5.92 -4.71 -7.04
C ILE A 43 6.79 -4.07 -8.15
N PHE A 44 6.61 -2.78 -8.44
CA PHE A 44 7.36 -2.17 -9.53
C PHE A 44 8.85 -1.94 -9.20
N SER A 45 9.22 -1.84 -7.92
CA SER A 45 10.63 -1.76 -7.52
C SER A 45 11.42 -3.05 -7.83
N MET A 46 10.73 -4.15 -8.10
CA MET A 46 11.34 -5.41 -8.58
C MET A 46 11.34 -5.53 -10.10
N GLY A 47 10.90 -4.50 -10.82
CA GLY A 47 10.77 -4.50 -12.28
C GLY A 47 9.44 -5.05 -12.80
N ALA A 48 8.55 -5.51 -11.91
CA ALA A 48 7.26 -6.08 -12.32
C ALA A 48 6.23 -4.99 -12.59
N ARG A 49 5.41 -5.17 -13.63
CA ARG A 49 4.28 -4.31 -13.90
C ARG A 49 3.10 -4.70 -13.01
N PRO A 50 2.63 -3.82 -12.11
CA PRO A 50 1.42 -4.05 -11.34
C PRO A 50 0.20 -4.17 -12.26
N VAL A 51 -0.62 -5.21 -12.07
CA VAL A 51 -1.78 -5.50 -12.92
C VAL A 51 -3.07 -5.69 -12.14
N ALA A 52 -3.00 -5.98 -10.84
CA ALA A 52 -4.17 -6.22 -10.02
C ALA A 52 -3.95 -5.84 -8.56
N LEU A 53 -5.00 -5.29 -7.95
CA LEU A 53 -5.10 -5.06 -6.51
C LEU A 53 -6.16 -6.00 -5.93
N LEU A 54 -5.91 -6.43 -4.70
CA LEU A 54 -6.84 -7.22 -3.89
C LEU A 54 -6.79 -6.70 -2.45
N ASN A 55 -7.89 -6.88 -1.71
CA ASN A 55 -7.94 -6.46 -0.32
C ASN A 55 -8.56 -7.54 0.56
N SER A 56 -8.11 -7.64 1.80
CA SER A 56 -8.78 -8.41 2.85
C SER A 56 -9.03 -7.48 4.03
N LEU A 57 -10.31 -7.15 4.24
CA LEU A 57 -10.74 -6.11 5.17
C LEU A 57 -11.55 -6.73 6.32
N ARG A 58 -11.29 -6.25 7.54
CA ARG A 58 -12.04 -6.65 8.74
C ARG A 58 -12.42 -5.40 9.51
N PHE A 59 -13.69 -5.30 9.88
CA PHE A 59 -14.24 -4.19 10.63
C PHE A 59 -15.16 -4.70 11.75
N GLY A 60 -15.41 -3.86 12.75
CA GLY A 60 -16.45 -4.07 13.71
C GLY A 60 -17.85 -4.05 13.08
N ARG A 61 -18.89 -3.98 13.90
CA ARG A 61 -20.29 -3.97 13.43
C ARG A 61 -20.65 -2.60 12.85
N LEU A 62 -21.32 -2.59 11.69
CA LEU A 62 -21.71 -1.36 10.99
C LEU A 62 -22.76 -0.52 11.71
N GLU A 63 -23.45 -1.07 12.71
CA GLU A 63 -24.33 -0.33 13.60
C GLU A 63 -23.57 0.70 14.45
N ASN A 64 -22.29 0.48 14.68
CA ASN A 64 -21.41 1.46 15.32
C ASN A 64 -21.05 2.57 14.33
N PRO A 65 -21.42 3.84 14.59
CA PRO A 65 -21.13 4.96 13.67
C PRO A 65 -19.65 5.15 13.38
N ARG A 66 -18.76 4.86 14.34
CA ARG A 66 -17.31 4.94 14.16
C ARG A 66 -16.84 3.89 13.17
N VAL A 67 -17.31 2.65 13.29
CA VAL A 67 -16.97 1.56 12.37
C VAL A 67 -17.44 1.89 10.95
N LYS A 68 -18.67 2.41 10.82
CA LYS A 68 -19.18 2.85 9.52
C LYS A 68 -18.30 3.92 8.88
N TYR A 69 -17.90 4.93 9.66
CA TYR A 69 -16.97 5.97 9.21
C TYR A 69 -15.63 5.38 8.74
N LEU A 70 -15.04 4.47 9.51
CA LEU A 70 -13.78 3.81 9.16
C LEU A 70 -13.93 3.02 7.86
N PHE A 71 -14.97 2.20 7.74
CA PHE A 71 -15.24 1.39 6.55
C PHE A 71 -15.39 2.23 5.28
N GLU A 72 -16.25 3.24 5.30
CA GLU A 72 -16.50 4.12 4.15
C GLU A 72 -15.22 4.83 3.68
N ASN A 73 -14.42 5.34 4.62
CA ASN A 73 -13.20 6.07 4.27
C ASN A 73 -12.03 5.16 3.87
N VAL A 74 -11.91 3.96 4.45
CA VAL A 74 -10.93 2.95 4.00
C VAL A 74 -11.22 2.57 2.55
N VAL A 75 -12.46 2.24 2.24
CA VAL A 75 -12.86 1.89 0.86
C VAL A 75 -12.62 3.07 -0.10
N ALA A 76 -12.95 4.30 0.32
CA ALA A 76 -12.70 5.49 -0.48
C ALA A 76 -11.19 5.73 -0.71
N GLY A 77 -10.34 5.51 0.29
CA GLY A 77 -8.88 5.63 0.17
C GLY A 77 -8.28 4.61 -0.80
N ILE A 78 -8.70 3.34 -0.69
CA ILE A 78 -8.30 2.27 -1.63
C ILE A 78 -8.71 2.64 -3.06
N ALA A 79 -9.97 3.04 -3.25
CA ALA A 79 -10.50 3.40 -4.56
C ALA A 79 -9.79 4.63 -5.15
N GLY A 80 -9.61 5.68 -4.35
CA GLY A 80 -8.96 6.92 -4.79
C GLY A 80 -7.54 6.68 -5.30
N TYR A 81 -6.78 5.88 -4.57
CA TYR A 81 -5.40 5.57 -4.97
C TYR A 81 -5.35 4.66 -6.20
N GLY A 82 -6.05 3.54 -6.17
CA GLY A 82 -6.07 2.56 -7.25
C GLY A 82 -6.58 3.15 -8.57
N ASN A 83 -7.63 3.96 -8.53
CA ASN A 83 -8.18 4.64 -9.71
C ASN A 83 -7.19 5.65 -10.31
N CYS A 84 -6.49 6.42 -9.47
CA CYS A 84 -5.51 7.39 -9.95
C CYS A 84 -4.31 6.71 -10.62
N VAL A 85 -3.79 5.64 -10.01
CA VAL A 85 -2.68 4.86 -10.59
C VAL A 85 -3.12 4.03 -11.80
N GLY A 86 -4.42 3.71 -11.89
CA GLY A 86 -5.00 2.95 -13.00
C GLY A 86 -4.80 1.44 -12.88
N ILE A 87 -4.72 0.91 -11.66
CA ILE A 87 -4.64 -0.53 -11.40
C ILE A 87 -5.97 -0.99 -10.79
N PRO A 88 -6.68 -1.95 -11.41
CA PRO A 88 -8.00 -2.38 -10.95
C PRO A 88 -7.91 -3.22 -9.67
N THR A 89 -8.85 -3.01 -8.75
CA THR A 89 -9.14 -3.96 -7.68
C THR A 89 -10.04 -5.06 -8.24
N VAL A 90 -9.50 -6.27 -8.38
CA VAL A 90 -10.16 -7.38 -9.10
C VAL A 90 -10.87 -8.36 -8.18
N ALA A 91 -10.45 -8.43 -6.91
CA ALA A 91 -11.04 -9.32 -5.91
C ALA A 91 -10.71 -8.86 -4.49
N GLY A 92 -11.27 -9.55 -3.52
CA GLY A 92 -11.03 -9.32 -2.11
C GLY A 92 -12.14 -9.91 -1.25
N GLU A 93 -12.07 -9.61 0.03
CA GLU A 93 -13.08 -10.02 1.01
C GLU A 93 -13.27 -8.93 2.06
N VAL A 94 -14.47 -8.87 2.60
CA VAL A 94 -14.80 -8.00 3.73
C VAL A 94 -15.57 -8.83 4.76
N MET A 95 -15.18 -8.72 6.02
CA MET A 95 -15.90 -9.35 7.13
C MET A 95 -16.12 -8.36 8.27
N PHE A 96 -17.21 -8.56 9.00
CA PHE A 96 -17.60 -7.73 10.12
C PHE A 96 -17.73 -8.60 11.38
N ASP A 97 -16.99 -8.25 12.43
CA ASP A 97 -17.04 -8.92 13.71
C ASP A 97 -16.69 -7.92 14.83
N GLU A 98 -17.37 -8.01 15.97
CA GLU A 98 -17.19 -7.08 17.08
C GLU A 98 -15.76 -6.99 17.61
N SER A 99 -14.95 -8.04 17.43
CA SER A 99 -13.54 -8.06 17.82
C SER A 99 -12.68 -7.02 17.08
N TYR A 100 -13.16 -6.48 15.96
CA TYR A 100 -12.46 -5.47 15.17
C TYR A 100 -12.96 -4.04 15.36
N GLU A 101 -13.82 -3.76 16.34
CA GLU A 101 -14.40 -2.42 16.52
C GLU A 101 -13.36 -1.33 16.79
N GLY A 102 -12.36 -1.63 17.60
CA GLY A 102 -11.30 -0.67 17.99
C GLY A 102 -10.14 -0.60 17.00
N ASN A 103 -9.90 -1.66 16.24
CA ASN A 103 -8.75 -1.75 15.33
C ASN A 103 -9.11 -2.60 14.09
N PRO A 104 -9.50 -1.97 13.00
CA PRO A 104 -9.81 -2.68 11.77
C PRO A 104 -8.57 -3.35 11.17
N LEU A 105 -8.75 -4.43 10.44
CA LEU A 105 -7.69 -4.98 9.58
C LEU A 105 -7.86 -4.47 8.16
N VAL A 106 -6.82 -3.83 7.65
CA VAL A 106 -6.75 -3.30 6.30
C VAL A 106 -5.55 -3.91 5.61
N ASN A 107 -5.77 -5.00 4.90
CA ASN A 107 -4.73 -5.69 4.16
C ASN A 107 -4.85 -5.34 2.68
N ALA A 108 -3.77 -4.79 2.11
CA ALA A 108 -3.66 -4.49 0.69
C ALA A 108 -2.68 -5.46 0.03
N MET A 109 -3.08 -6.01 -1.09
CA MET A 109 -2.26 -6.89 -1.92
C MET A 109 -2.16 -6.34 -3.33
N CYS A 110 -0.96 -6.41 -3.91
CA CYS A 110 -0.74 -6.11 -5.31
C CYS A 110 -0.10 -7.32 -6.00
N VAL A 111 -0.52 -7.54 -7.24
CA VAL A 111 0.02 -8.57 -8.12
C VAL A 111 0.57 -7.89 -9.37
N GLY A 112 1.75 -8.30 -9.79
CA GLY A 112 2.39 -7.85 -11.01
C GLY A 112 2.90 -9.01 -11.86
N LEU A 113 3.23 -8.70 -13.10
CA LEU A 113 3.81 -9.62 -14.07
C LEU A 113 5.20 -9.13 -14.49
N ILE A 114 6.11 -10.07 -14.73
CA ILE A 114 7.48 -9.77 -15.13
C ILE A 114 8.05 -10.91 -15.98
N ASP A 115 8.89 -10.56 -16.96
CA ASP A 115 9.74 -11.53 -17.64
C ASP A 115 10.98 -11.82 -16.77
N HIS A 116 11.47 -13.06 -16.77
CA HIS A 116 12.56 -13.48 -15.87
C HIS A 116 13.84 -12.64 -16.01
N ASP A 117 14.18 -12.23 -17.22
CA ASP A 117 15.35 -11.43 -17.53
C ASP A 117 15.25 -9.96 -17.06
N LYS A 118 14.05 -9.50 -16.71
CA LYS A 118 13.78 -8.14 -16.21
C LYS A 118 13.73 -8.02 -14.68
N ILE A 119 13.87 -9.14 -13.95
CA ILE A 119 13.80 -9.12 -12.50
C ILE A 119 14.92 -8.26 -11.90
N GLN A 120 14.52 -7.20 -11.20
CA GLN A 120 15.44 -6.30 -10.51
C GLN A 120 15.60 -6.71 -9.04
N ARG A 121 16.80 -6.56 -8.53
CA ARG A 121 17.12 -6.78 -7.12
C ARG A 121 17.76 -5.54 -6.54
N GLY A 122 17.32 -5.11 -5.37
CA GLY A 122 17.85 -3.96 -4.65
C GLY A 122 19.26 -4.21 -4.10
N VAL A 123 20.23 -4.36 -4.97
CA VAL A 123 21.63 -4.58 -4.62
C VAL A 123 22.48 -3.46 -5.20
N ALA A 124 23.20 -2.74 -4.35
CA ALA A 124 24.18 -1.74 -4.79
C ALA A 124 25.32 -2.43 -5.54
N LYS A 125 25.52 -2.06 -6.81
CA LYS A 125 26.57 -2.61 -7.67
C LYS A 125 27.35 -1.47 -8.32
N GLY A 126 28.63 -1.71 -8.60
CA GLY A 126 29.51 -0.77 -9.31
C GLY A 126 30.01 0.35 -8.39
N ILE A 127 31.29 0.27 -8.03
CA ILE A 127 31.96 1.34 -7.25
C ILE A 127 31.97 2.62 -8.10
N GLY A 128 31.43 3.72 -7.52
CA GLY A 128 31.34 5.01 -8.21
C GLY A 128 30.03 5.24 -8.99
N ASN A 129 29.15 4.26 -9.07
CA ASN A 129 27.83 4.47 -9.65
C ASN A 129 27.02 5.51 -8.83
N PRO A 130 26.32 6.43 -9.50
CA PRO A 130 25.48 7.41 -8.81
C PRO A 130 24.26 6.75 -8.15
N VAL A 131 23.82 7.34 -7.04
CA VAL A 131 22.55 7.00 -6.38
C VAL A 131 21.60 8.15 -6.61
N PHE A 132 20.40 7.85 -7.10
CA PHE A 132 19.36 8.84 -7.34
C PHE A 132 18.22 8.67 -6.33
N TYR A 133 17.71 9.79 -5.86
CA TYR A 133 16.43 9.86 -5.17
C TYR A 133 15.39 10.38 -6.16
N VAL A 134 14.36 9.57 -6.42
CA VAL A 134 13.33 9.86 -7.42
C VAL A 134 11.96 9.88 -6.74
N GLY A 135 11.22 10.96 -6.93
CA GLY A 135 9.88 11.13 -6.36
C GLY A 135 9.51 12.60 -6.15
N PRO A 136 8.33 12.86 -5.59
CA PRO A 136 7.88 14.22 -5.28
C PRO A 136 8.66 14.81 -4.11
N ALA A 137 8.54 16.13 -3.94
CA ALA A 137 8.96 16.81 -2.70
C ALA A 137 8.11 16.29 -1.54
N THR A 138 8.75 15.86 -0.47
CA THR A 138 8.06 15.33 0.71
C THR A 138 7.76 16.42 1.73
N GLY A 139 6.58 16.32 2.37
CA GLY A 139 6.22 17.12 3.55
C GLY A 139 6.72 16.49 4.85
N ARG A 140 6.09 16.87 5.95
CA ARG A 140 6.41 16.34 7.29
C ARG A 140 5.46 15.21 7.72
N ASP A 141 4.41 14.93 6.95
CA ASP A 141 3.48 13.84 7.22
C ASP A 141 4.19 12.49 7.11
N GLY A 142 3.84 11.58 8.01
CA GLY A 142 4.44 10.26 8.05
C GLY A 142 5.78 10.17 8.81
N ILE A 143 6.27 11.27 9.39
CA ILE A 143 7.42 11.20 10.31
C ILE A 143 7.05 10.29 11.48
N HIS A 144 7.90 9.32 11.78
CA HIS A 144 7.66 8.25 12.77
C HIS A 144 6.50 7.30 12.44
N GLY A 145 6.01 7.25 11.19
CA GLY A 145 4.90 6.38 10.78
C GLY A 145 5.15 4.90 11.10
N ALA A 146 6.36 4.40 10.88
CA ALA A 146 6.71 3.01 11.21
C ALA A 146 6.67 2.73 12.73
N THR A 147 7.11 3.67 13.55
CA THR A 147 7.01 3.57 15.01
C THR A 147 5.56 3.62 15.46
N PHE A 148 4.76 4.51 14.88
CA PHE A 148 3.33 4.62 15.16
C PHE A 148 2.58 3.32 14.85
N ALA A 149 2.90 2.66 13.74
CA ALA A 149 2.29 1.38 13.36
C ALA A 149 2.57 0.22 14.33
N SER A 150 3.54 0.38 15.23
CA SER A 150 3.96 -0.62 16.22
C SER A 150 3.50 -0.33 17.65
N VAL A 151 2.76 0.75 17.88
CA VAL A 151 2.27 1.17 19.20
C VAL A 151 0.81 0.77 19.39
N GLU A 152 0.40 0.45 20.61
CA GLU A 152 -1.03 0.20 20.91
C GLU A 152 -1.86 1.45 20.63
N LEU A 153 -3.06 1.24 20.07
CA LEU A 153 -4.03 2.30 19.83
C LEU A 153 -4.66 2.74 21.16
N THR A 154 -4.60 4.02 21.44
CA THR A 154 -5.24 4.67 22.60
C THR A 154 -6.09 5.84 22.14
N GLU A 155 -6.89 6.42 23.02
CA GLU A 155 -7.67 7.64 22.71
C GLU A 155 -6.78 8.80 22.24
N GLU A 156 -5.54 8.88 22.73
CA GLU A 156 -4.55 9.88 22.30
C GLU A 156 -3.98 9.60 20.89
N SER A 157 -4.24 8.44 20.30
CA SER A 157 -3.76 8.10 18.97
C SER A 157 -4.36 8.99 17.88
N GLU A 158 -5.53 9.59 18.11
CA GLU A 158 -6.13 10.56 17.18
C GLU A 158 -5.29 11.84 17.03
N GLU A 159 -4.54 12.23 18.05
CA GLU A 159 -3.61 13.37 18.00
C GLU A 159 -2.40 13.10 17.08
N LYS A 160 -2.14 11.83 16.76
CA LYS A 160 -1.01 11.39 15.92
C LYS A 160 -1.35 11.30 14.43
N ARG A 161 -2.40 11.97 13.97
CA ARG A 161 -2.80 11.98 12.53
C ARG A 161 -1.66 12.38 11.59
N SER A 162 -0.81 13.30 12.00
CA SER A 162 0.38 13.71 11.24
C SER A 162 1.44 12.64 11.08
N ALA A 163 1.38 11.54 11.86
CA ALA A 163 2.23 10.37 11.68
C ALA A 163 1.77 9.44 10.55
N VAL A 164 0.54 9.61 10.06
CA VAL A 164 0.03 8.89 8.90
C VAL A 164 0.62 9.49 7.63
N GLN A 165 1.18 8.65 6.80
CA GLN A 165 1.74 9.08 5.52
C GLN A 165 0.64 9.53 4.56
N VAL A 166 0.91 10.59 3.81
CA VAL A 166 0.07 11.04 2.70
C VAL A 166 0.77 10.69 1.40
N GLY A 167 0.20 9.77 0.63
CA GLY A 167 0.74 9.37 -0.66
C GLY A 167 0.26 10.29 -1.78
N ASP A 168 1.06 10.37 -2.84
CA ASP A 168 0.71 11.07 -4.09
C ASP A 168 0.56 10.02 -5.20
N PRO A 169 -0.68 9.54 -5.49
CA PRO A 169 -0.89 8.50 -6.47
C PRO A 169 -0.58 8.94 -7.91
N PHE A 170 -0.71 10.25 -8.21
CA PHE A 170 -0.34 10.78 -9.52
C PHE A 170 1.16 10.71 -9.76
N MET A 171 1.95 11.18 -8.80
CA MET A 171 3.40 11.10 -8.89
C MET A 171 3.90 9.66 -8.82
N GLU A 172 3.29 8.81 -8.02
CA GLU A 172 3.65 7.38 -8.00
C GLU A 172 3.39 6.71 -9.34
N LYS A 173 2.30 7.06 -10.04
CA LYS A 173 2.06 6.59 -11.41
C LYS A 173 3.19 6.99 -12.35
N LEU A 174 3.63 8.23 -12.33
CA LEU A 174 4.73 8.71 -13.17
C LEU A 174 6.06 8.01 -12.85
N VAL A 175 6.39 7.86 -11.57
CA VAL A 175 7.60 7.16 -11.11
C VAL A 175 7.56 5.69 -11.52
N MET A 176 6.41 5.03 -11.37
CA MET A 176 6.22 3.64 -11.76
C MET A 176 6.51 3.44 -13.25
N GLU A 177 5.89 4.25 -14.12
CA GLU A 177 6.11 4.13 -15.57
C GLU A 177 7.58 4.41 -15.93
N ALA A 178 8.19 5.44 -15.36
CA ALA A 178 9.60 5.75 -15.60
C ALA A 178 10.53 4.62 -15.14
N CYS A 179 10.27 3.99 -14.00
CA CYS A 179 11.05 2.86 -13.48
C CYS A 179 10.90 1.59 -14.33
N LEU A 180 9.71 1.39 -14.93
CA LEU A 180 9.45 0.21 -15.75
C LEU A 180 10.00 0.35 -17.18
N GLU A 181 10.28 1.59 -17.63
CA GLU A 181 10.91 1.88 -18.92
C GLU A 181 12.46 1.90 -18.85
N ALA A 182 13.05 2.13 -17.67
CA ALA A 182 14.50 2.23 -17.47
C ALA A 182 15.18 0.87 -17.43
#